data_8a7f767f823193529b3a1d8d6a3959a7
#
_entry.id   8a7f767f823193529b3a1d8d6a3959a7
#
_cell.length_a   1.000
_cell.length_b   1.000
_cell.length_c   1.000
_cell.angle_alpha   90.00
_cell.angle_beta   90.00
_cell.angle_gamma   90.00
#
_symmetry.space_group_name_H-M   'P 1'
#
loop_
_entity.id
_entity.type
_entity.pdbx_description
1 polymer ?
#
loop_
_entity_poly.entity_id
_entity_poly.type
_entity_poly.pdbx_seq_one_letter_code
_entity_poly.pdbx_strand_id
1 'polypeptide(L)'
;MGYIKFKQEKGLKIMTSININKEKFGQLIHKEKLVLVDFWAPWCGYCRRIGAAYEKISEEYSDILIAGKVNIDEEPQIAEAEKIEIIPTLVLYRDGKAIDSIVAPESKKMIENFINEALEK
;
A
#
# COMPACT_ATOMS: atom_id res chain seq x y z
N MET A 1 -8.51 -15.94 18.65
CA MET A 1 -8.55 -15.79 18.41
C MET A 1 -8.52 -15.52 18.09
N GLY A 2 -8.48 -15.68 17.73
CA GLY A 2 -8.38 -15.32 17.34
C GLY A 2 -8.37 -15.19 16.72
N TYR A 3 -8.31 -15.18 16.42
CA TYR A 3 -8.34 -14.96 15.67
C TYR A 3 -8.62 -14.90 15.14
N ILE A 4 -8.66 -14.89 15.15
CA ILE A 4 -8.98 -14.90 14.49
C ILE A 4 -8.95 -14.92 13.75
N LYS A 5 -8.83 -15.10 13.58
CA LYS A 5 -8.87 -15.10 12.83
C LYS A 5 -9.43 -15.23 12.32
N PHE A 6 -9.67 -15.27 12.34
CA PHE A 6 -10.31 -15.22 11.88
C PHE A 6 -10.67 -15.35 11.25
N LYS A 7 -10.83 -15.21 11.19
CA LYS A 7 -11.11 -15.31 10.53
C LYS A 7 -11.52 -15.33 9.68
N GLN A 8 -11.34 -15.16 9.55
CA GLN A 8 -11.58 -15.08 8.74
C GLN A 8 -12.23 -15.63 8.07
N GLU A 9 -12.49 -15.79 7.99
CA GLU A 9 -13.11 -16.15 7.57
C GLU A 9 -13.88 -16.71 6.82
N LYS A 10 -13.81 -17.01 6.54
CA LYS A 10 -14.53 -17.84 6.03
C LYS A 10 -15.19 -17.66 4.77
N GLY A 11 -14.65 -17.82 3.68
CA GLY A 11 -15.18 -17.54 2.39
C GLY A 11 -15.30 -16.07 2.05
N LEU A 12 -15.26 -15.26 3.04
CA LEU A 12 -15.28 -13.82 2.84
C LEU A 12 -13.91 -13.34 2.44
N LYS A 13 -13.89 -12.54 1.39
CA LYS A 13 -12.64 -11.92 1.00
C LYS A 13 -12.44 -10.67 1.83
N ILE A 14 -11.43 -10.71 2.66
CA ILE A 14 -11.11 -9.58 3.53
C ILE A 14 -10.02 -8.75 2.89
N MET A 15 -10.32 -7.48 2.66
CA MET A 15 -9.33 -6.54 2.16
C MET A 15 -8.55 -6.01 3.33
N THR A 16 -7.25 -6.24 3.33
CA THR A 16 -6.39 -5.82 4.42
C THR A 16 -5.79 -4.44 4.18
N SER A 17 -5.70 -3.99 2.94
CA SER A 17 -5.24 -2.64 2.67
C SER A 17 -6.37 -1.64 2.91
N ILE A 18 -5.97 -0.42 3.29
CA ILE A 18 -6.89 0.64 3.69
C ILE A 18 -7.01 1.66 2.57
N ASN A 19 -8.24 2.06 2.24
CA ASN A 19 -8.44 3.17 1.31
C ASN A 19 -8.14 4.46 2.05
N ILE A 20 -7.24 5.25 1.49
CA ILE A 20 -6.70 6.42 2.17
C ILE A 20 -7.20 7.69 1.49
N ASN A 21 -7.88 8.55 2.25
CA ASN A 21 -8.23 9.87 1.79
C ASN A 21 -7.21 10.87 2.32
N LYS A 22 -7.42 12.16 2.01
CA LYS A 22 -6.46 13.20 2.35
C LYS A 22 -6.19 13.28 3.85
N GLU A 23 -7.24 13.25 4.65
CA GLU A 23 -7.09 13.31 6.09
C GLU A 23 -6.34 12.12 6.64
N LYS A 24 -6.74 10.94 6.18
CA LYS A 24 -6.17 9.71 6.67
C LYS A 24 -4.70 9.58 6.27
N PHE A 25 -4.35 10.12 5.11
CA PHE A 25 -2.97 10.03 4.64
C PHE A 25 -2.01 10.68 5.63
N GLY A 26 -2.28 11.94 5.99
CA GLY A 26 -1.42 12.63 6.93
C GLY A 26 -1.38 11.95 8.29
N GLN A 27 -2.53 11.48 8.76
CA GLN A 27 -2.59 10.81 10.05
C GLN A 27 -1.77 9.53 10.04
N LEU A 28 -1.93 8.71 9.00
CA LEU A 28 -1.28 7.41 8.96
C LEU A 28 0.23 7.51 8.85
N ILE A 29 0.74 8.35 7.95
CA ILE A 29 2.18 8.38 7.74
C ILE A 29 2.93 8.99 8.93
N HIS A 30 2.24 9.78 9.76
CA HIS A 30 2.86 10.37 10.93
C HIS A 30 2.66 9.54 12.19
N LYS A 31 1.62 8.71 12.21
CA LYS A 31 1.27 7.95 13.40
C LYS A 31 1.87 6.55 13.38
N GLU A 32 1.82 5.91 12.23
CA GLU A 32 2.33 4.56 12.08
C GLU A 32 3.79 4.60 11.70
N LYS A 33 4.54 3.61 12.17
CA LYS A 33 5.96 3.58 11.95
C LYS A 33 6.33 3.33 10.50
N LEU A 34 5.66 2.38 9.88
CA LEU A 34 5.88 2.05 8.46
C LEU A 34 4.55 1.98 7.75
N VAL A 35 4.47 2.69 6.62
CA VAL A 35 3.26 2.70 5.82
C VAL A 35 3.64 2.50 4.36
N LEU A 36 3.02 1.51 3.73
CA LEU A 36 3.16 1.29 2.29
C LEU A 36 1.91 1.82 1.62
N VAL A 37 2.08 2.63 0.58
CA VAL A 37 0.94 3.23 -0.12
C VAL A 37 1.01 2.89 -1.60
N ASP A 38 -0.09 2.36 -2.12
CA ASP A 38 -0.27 2.04 -3.53
C ASP A 38 -1.07 3.17 -4.18
N PHE A 39 -0.42 3.95 -5.03
CA PHE A 39 -1.10 4.99 -5.80
C PHE A 39 -1.61 4.36 -7.08
N TRP A 40 -2.94 4.39 -7.27
CA TRP A 40 -3.59 3.64 -8.34
C TRP A 40 -4.80 4.39 -8.87
N ALA A 41 -5.41 3.84 -9.93
CA ALA A 41 -6.67 4.36 -10.45
C ALA A 41 -7.51 3.19 -10.99
N PRO A 42 -8.84 3.31 -10.92
CA PRO A 42 -9.72 2.22 -11.38
C PRO A 42 -9.58 1.90 -12.88
N TRP A 43 -9.23 2.90 -13.70
CA TRP A 43 -9.08 2.70 -15.15
C TRP A 43 -7.74 2.09 -15.50
N CYS A 44 -6.84 1.93 -14.56
CA CYS A 44 -5.49 1.43 -14.82
C CYS A 44 -5.51 -0.09 -14.75
N GLY A 45 -5.38 -0.73 -15.92
CA GLY A 45 -5.41 -2.19 -15.98
C GLY A 45 -4.28 -2.85 -15.21
N TYR A 46 -3.10 -2.25 -15.28
CA TYR A 46 -1.95 -2.80 -14.58
C TYR A 46 -2.10 -2.69 -13.06
N CYS A 47 -2.69 -1.58 -12.61
CA CYS A 47 -2.98 -1.41 -11.19
C CYS A 47 -3.89 -2.52 -10.68
N ARG A 48 -4.93 -2.86 -11.48
CA ARG A 48 -5.86 -3.92 -11.09
C ARG A 48 -5.18 -5.27 -11.11
N ARG A 49 -4.26 -5.46 -12.05
CA ARG A 49 -3.57 -6.74 -12.17
C ARG A 49 -2.72 -7.06 -10.94
N ILE A 50 -2.06 -6.06 -10.37
CA ILE A 50 -1.24 -6.31 -9.18
C ILE A 50 -2.03 -6.23 -7.88
N GLY A 51 -3.33 -5.93 -7.98
CA GLY A 51 -4.16 -5.72 -6.78
C GLY A 51 -4.16 -6.91 -5.84
N ALA A 52 -4.32 -8.12 -6.38
CA ALA A 52 -4.33 -9.31 -5.53
C ALA A 52 -2.98 -9.52 -4.83
N ALA A 53 -1.89 -9.30 -5.54
CA ALA A 53 -0.56 -9.40 -4.96
C ALA A 53 -0.38 -8.38 -3.84
N TYR A 54 -0.87 -7.16 -4.06
CA TYR A 54 -0.76 -6.11 -3.06
C TYR A 54 -1.55 -6.47 -1.79
N GLU A 55 -2.75 -7.04 -1.96
CA GLU A 55 -3.53 -7.45 -0.78
C GLU A 55 -2.81 -8.54 0.00
N LYS A 56 -2.18 -9.46 -0.71
CA LYS A 56 -1.40 -10.51 -0.02
C LYS A 56 -0.22 -9.91 0.73
N ILE A 57 0.45 -8.93 0.15
CA ILE A 57 1.53 -8.21 0.82
C ILE A 57 1.02 -7.54 2.08
N SER A 58 -0.12 -6.85 1.98
CA SER A 58 -0.65 -6.14 3.15
C SER A 58 -0.97 -7.09 4.29
N GLU A 59 -1.43 -8.29 3.94
CA GLU A 59 -1.73 -9.31 4.93
C GLU A 59 -0.45 -9.91 5.53
N GLU A 60 0.49 -10.26 4.68
CA GLU A 60 1.70 -10.95 5.14
C GLU A 60 2.63 -10.04 5.93
N TYR A 61 2.60 -8.75 5.64
CA TYR A 61 3.46 -7.78 6.32
C TYR A 61 2.75 -6.98 7.40
N SER A 62 1.54 -7.42 7.79
CA SER A 62 0.72 -6.64 8.72
C SER A 62 1.36 -6.46 10.09
N ASP A 63 2.33 -7.30 10.44
CA ASP A 63 3.03 -7.16 11.72
C ASP A 63 4.01 -6.00 11.71
N ILE A 64 4.45 -5.56 10.54
CA ILE A 64 5.51 -4.56 10.48
C ILE A 64 5.12 -3.29 9.75
N LEU A 65 4.06 -3.32 8.94
CA LEU A 65 3.62 -2.12 8.23
C LEU A 65 2.11 -2.10 8.04
N ILE A 66 1.61 -0.90 7.82
CA ILE A 66 0.23 -0.68 7.40
C ILE A 66 0.26 -0.46 5.90
N ALA A 67 -0.60 -1.14 5.16
CA ALA A 67 -0.70 -0.97 3.72
C ALA A 67 -1.96 -0.22 3.38
N GLY A 68 -1.84 0.79 2.53
CA GLY A 68 -2.97 1.59 2.11
C GLY A 68 -2.98 1.80 0.61
N LYS A 69 -4.06 2.37 0.12
CA LYS A 69 -4.26 2.65 -1.30
C LYS A 69 -4.79 4.06 -1.46
N VAL A 70 -4.22 4.79 -2.41
CA VAL A 70 -4.70 6.12 -2.77
C VAL A 70 -5.17 6.08 -4.21
N ASN A 71 -6.46 6.29 -4.40
CA ASN A 71 -7.04 6.42 -5.73
C ASN A 71 -6.75 7.85 -6.21
N ILE A 72 -5.91 7.98 -7.22
CA ILE A 72 -5.46 9.30 -7.64
C ILE A 72 -6.58 10.14 -8.28
N ASP A 73 -7.64 9.49 -8.76
CA ASP A 73 -8.79 10.22 -9.29
C ASP A 73 -9.55 10.90 -8.17
N GLU A 74 -9.65 10.24 -7.02
CA GLU A 74 -10.37 10.77 -5.87
C GLU A 74 -9.51 11.70 -5.04
N GLU A 75 -8.20 11.48 -5.03
CA GLU A 75 -7.29 12.24 -4.21
C GLU A 75 -6.15 12.81 -5.05
N PRO A 76 -6.47 13.65 -6.04
CA PRO A 76 -5.42 14.18 -6.92
C PRO A 76 -4.40 15.06 -6.19
N GLN A 77 -4.81 15.68 -5.09
CA GLN A 77 -3.90 16.54 -4.35
C GLN A 77 -2.80 15.76 -3.66
N ILE A 78 -3.13 14.55 -3.17
CA ILE A 78 -2.11 13.70 -2.57
C ILE A 78 -1.10 13.27 -3.65
N ALA A 79 -1.64 12.82 -4.79
CA ALA A 79 -0.78 12.38 -5.87
C ALA A 79 0.17 13.48 -6.33
N GLU A 80 -0.35 14.70 -6.42
CA GLU A 80 0.47 15.83 -6.84
C GLU A 80 1.54 16.15 -5.81
N ALA A 81 1.15 16.20 -4.54
CA ALA A 81 2.08 16.53 -3.47
C ALA A 81 3.18 15.48 -3.37
N GLU A 82 2.87 14.22 -3.62
CA GLU A 82 3.84 13.14 -3.55
C GLU A 82 4.55 12.91 -4.87
N LYS A 83 4.27 13.75 -5.88
CA LYS A 83 4.95 13.74 -7.17
C LYS A 83 4.80 12.42 -7.90
N ILE A 84 3.59 11.86 -7.85
CA ILE A 84 3.28 10.61 -8.52
C ILE A 84 3.02 10.92 -9.99
N GLU A 85 3.84 10.38 -10.88
CA GLU A 85 3.71 10.61 -12.32
C GLU A 85 3.23 9.38 -13.07
N ILE A 86 3.53 8.21 -12.54
CA ILE A 86 3.19 6.94 -13.18
C ILE A 86 2.48 6.09 -12.17
N ILE A 87 1.43 5.39 -12.60
CA ILE A 87 0.74 4.44 -11.72
C ILE A 87 0.79 3.04 -12.33
N PRO A 88 0.82 1.99 -11.51
CA PRO A 88 0.89 2.05 -10.06
C PRO A 88 2.28 2.43 -9.56
N THR A 89 2.34 3.21 -8.50
CA THR A 89 3.58 3.48 -7.81
C THR A 89 3.35 3.15 -6.34
N LEU A 90 4.23 2.34 -5.78
CA LEU A 90 4.20 2.01 -4.36
C LEU A 90 5.27 2.83 -3.67
N VAL A 91 4.88 3.52 -2.59
CA VAL A 91 5.81 4.34 -1.83
C VAL A 91 5.83 3.83 -0.39
N LEU A 92 7.01 3.66 0.16
CA LEU A 92 7.17 3.24 1.54
C LEU A 92 7.55 4.45 2.38
N TYR A 93 6.78 4.67 3.44
CA TYR A 93 6.99 5.79 4.37
C TYR A 93 7.47 5.27 5.71
N ARG A 94 8.43 5.97 6.29
CA ARG A 94 8.90 5.69 7.64
C ARG A 94 8.90 6.99 8.41
N ASP A 95 8.20 6.99 9.54
CA ASP A 95 8.14 8.16 10.43
C ASP A 95 7.76 9.43 9.67
N GLY A 96 6.78 9.31 8.79
CA GLY A 96 6.23 10.45 8.05
C GLY A 96 6.96 10.83 6.78
N LYS A 97 8.02 10.11 6.42
CA LYS A 97 8.83 10.45 5.25
C LYS A 97 8.90 9.29 4.27
N ALA A 98 8.82 9.62 2.98
CA ALA A 98 9.00 8.62 1.94
C ALA A 98 10.48 8.19 1.94
N ILE A 99 10.72 6.89 2.10
CA ILE A 99 12.08 6.38 2.10
C ILE A 99 12.44 5.66 0.80
N ASP A 100 11.45 5.17 0.07
CA ASP A 100 11.72 4.51 -1.21
C ASP A 100 10.42 4.36 -1.98
N SER A 101 10.53 4.12 -3.28
CA SER A 101 9.36 3.89 -4.12
C SER A 101 9.71 2.92 -5.23
N ILE A 102 8.68 2.26 -5.78
CA ILE A 102 8.83 1.36 -6.91
C ILE A 102 7.66 1.59 -7.85
N VAL A 103 7.97 1.67 -9.14
CA VAL A 103 6.97 1.91 -10.18
C VAL A 103 6.65 0.60 -10.89
N ALA A 104 5.35 0.31 -11.00
CA ALA A 104 4.83 -0.80 -11.79
C ALA A 104 5.56 -2.13 -11.51
N PRO A 105 5.60 -2.58 -10.25
CA PRO A 105 6.25 -3.86 -9.96
C PRO A 105 5.53 -4.99 -10.70
N GLU A 106 6.30 -5.94 -11.21
CA GLU A 106 5.75 -6.98 -12.07
C GLU A 106 5.18 -8.17 -11.31
N SER A 107 5.55 -8.32 -10.03
CA SER A 107 5.15 -9.49 -9.29
C SER A 107 5.13 -9.20 -7.79
N LYS A 108 4.47 -10.09 -7.06
CA LYS A 108 4.49 -10.05 -5.61
C LYS A 108 5.93 -10.12 -5.09
N LYS A 109 6.75 -10.94 -5.74
CA LYS A 109 8.15 -11.10 -5.34
C LYS A 109 8.92 -9.80 -5.45
N MET A 110 8.65 -9.03 -6.49
CA MET A 110 9.32 -7.74 -6.63
C MET A 110 8.92 -6.79 -5.52
N ILE A 111 7.64 -6.84 -5.10
CA ILE A 111 7.19 -6.00 -4.00
C ILE A 111 7.86 -6.43 -2.70
N GLU A 112 7.96 -7.74 -2.46
CA GLU A 112 8.63 -8.25 -1.29
C GLU A 112 10.08 -7.80 -1.24
N ASN A 113 10.78 -7.95 -2.35
CA ASN A 113 12.17 -7.52 -2.42
C ASN A 113 12.32 -6.04 -2.17
N PHE A 114 11.42 -5.24 -2.74
CA PHE A 114 11.42 -3.80 -2.54
C PHE A 114 11.30 -3.45 -1.05
N ILE A 115 10.34 -4.07 -0.38
CA ILE A 115 10.12 -3.79 1.05
C ILE A 115 11.34 -4.21 1.85
N ASN A 116 11.84 -5.41 1.60
CA ASN A 116 12.94 -5.94 2.39
C ASN A 116 14.21 -5.12 2.20
N GLU A 117 14.48 -4.68 0.98
CA GLU A 117 15.65 -3.84 0.72
C GLU A 117 15.51 -2.47 1.37
N ALA A 118 14.31 -1.91 1.33
CA ALA A 118 14.08 -0.60 1.94
C ALA A 118 14.27 -0.66 3.46
N LEU A 119 13.87 -1.78 4.07
CA LEU A 119 14.00 -1.94 5.52
C LEU A 119 15.45 -2.05 5.97
N GLU A 120 16.34 -2.42 5.05
CA GLU A 120 17.76 -2.53 5.38
C GLU A 120 18.50 -1.20 5.33
N LYS A 121 17.86 -0.16 4.82
CA LYS A 121 18.50 1.16 4.69
C LYS A 121 18.54 1.95 5.97
#